data_46de54bea21031f86a44f985bb142657
#
_entry.id   46de54bea21031f86a44f985bb142657
#
_cell.length_a   1.000
_cell.length_b   1.000
_cell.length_c   1.000
_cell.angle_alpha   90.00
_cell.angle_beta   90.00
_cell.angle_gamma   90.00
#
_symmetry.space_group_name_H-M   'P 1'
#
loop_
_entity.id
_entity.type
_entity.pdbx_description
1 polymer ?
#
loop_
_entity_poly.entity_id
_entity_poly.type
_entity_poly.pdbx_seq_one_letter_code
_entity_poly.pdbx_strand_id
1 'polypeptide(L)'
;MDFLAKDPRTIFLGQAVEYPGTAMTGTLKNVPKDKLYEIPVAEEMQLGITNGLALNNFIPVSMFPRWNFLLLATNQLINHLDKFEIMSQGQFKTKVIIRTSIGSQRPLHPQHQHVGDFSEAFKKVLTTVEIITLKHAKDILPSYEKALKRDDGKSTILVEYGDYYNEK
;
A
#
# COMPACT_ATOMS: atom_id res chain seq x y z
N MET A 1 11.25 4.36 -1.34
CA MET A 1 10.68 3.88 -2.61
C MET A 1 11.76 3.46 -3.60
N ASP A 2 12.88 4.16 -3.67
CA ASP A 2 14.00 3.85 -4.58
C ASP A 2 14.52 2.41 -4.46
N PHE A 3 14.55 1.87 -3.23
CA PHE A 3 14.92 0.48 -3.02
C PHE A 3 13.95 -0.50 -3.69
N LEU A 4 12.65 -0.28 -3.53
CA LEU A 4 11.63 -1.11 -4.17
C LEU A 4 11.69 -1.03 -5.69
N ALA A 5 11.94 0.16 -6.24
CA ALA A 5 12.00 0.39 -7.67
C ALA A 5 13.13 -0.37 -8.40
N LYS A 6 14.14 -0.88 -7.65
CA LYS A 6 15.22 -1.71 -8.22
C LYS A 6 14.76 -3.12 -8.60
N ASP A 7 13.71 -3.65 -7.98
CA ASP A 7 13.14 -4.93 -8.42
C ASP A 7 12.34 -4.71 -9.72
N PRO A 8 12.67 -5.42 -10.80
CA PRO A 8 12.00 -5.22 -12.09
C PRO A 8 10.49 -5.52 -12.07
N ARG A 9 10.03 -6.28 -11.10
CA ARG A 9 8.62 -6.66 -10.96
C ARG A 9 7.78 -5.60 -10.26
N THR A 10 8.40 -4.60 -9.59
CA THR A 10 7.64 -3.60 -8.86
C THR A 10 6.99 -2.60 -9.79
N ILE A 11 5.73 -2.29 -9.49
CA ILE A 11 4.90 -1.28 -10.15
C ILE A 11 4.23 -0.46 -9.05
N PHE A 12 4.28 0.86 -9.16
CA PHE A 12 3.66 1.79 -8.20
C PHE A 12 2.37 2.33 -8.82
N LEU A 13 1.25 2.15 -8.15
CA LEU A 13 -0.03 2.60 -8.66
C LEU A 13 -0.90 3.22 -7.56
N GLY A 14 -1.69 4.20 -7.94
CA GLY A 14 -2.58 4.91 -7.04
C GLY A 14 -2.91 6.31 -7.52
N GLN A 15 -3.52 7.08 -6.62
CA GLN A 15 -3.80 8.49 -6.85
C GLN A 15 -2.61 9.35 -6.44
N ALA A 16 -2.31 10.40 -7.19
CA ALA A 16 -1.17 11.29 -6.98
C ALA A 16 0.17 10.53 -6.91
N VAL A 17 0.33 9.55 -7.79
CA VAL A 17 1.55 8.75 -7.95
C VAL A 17 2.44 9.39 -9.02
N GLU A 18 1.89 9.72 -10.16
CA GLU A 18 2.59 10.39 -11.27
C GLU A 18 2.53 11.92 -11.13
N TYR A 19 1.41 12.43 -10.67
CA TYR A 19 1.18 13.88 -10.53
C TYR A 19 1.22 14.31 -9.05
N PRO A 20 1.80 15.49 -8.75
CA PRO A 20 1.81 16.01 -7.39
C PRO A 20 0.39 16.21 -6.84
N GLY A 21 0.09 15.65 -5.68
CA GLY A 21 -1.23 15.78 -5.05
C GLY A 21 -1.23 15.44 -3.56
N THR A 22 -0.25 14.66 -3.11
CA THR A 22 -0.12 14.28 -1.71
C THR A 22 1.34 14.33 -1.25
N ALA A 23 1.57 14.32 0.06
CA ALA A 23 2.93 14.23 0.61
C ALA A 23 3.64 12.92 0.20
N MET A 24 2.89 11.85 -0.08
CA MET A 24 3.45 10.58 -0.58
C MET A 24 4.13 10.74 -1.93
N THR A 25 3.61 11.58 -2.84
CA THR A 25 4.16 11.80 -4.18
C THR A 25 5.63 12.21 -4.11
N GLY A 26 5.99 13.10 -3.17
CA GLY A 26 7.37 13.54 -2.99
C GLY A 26 8.36 12.41 -2.70
N THR A 27 7.90 11.27 -2.19
CA THR A 27 8.74 10.10 -1.91
C THR A 27 9.02 9.25 -3.14
N LEU A 28 8.37 9.53 -4.27
CA LEU A 28 8.49 8.80 -5.54
C LEU A 28 9.41 9.48 -6.56
N LYS A 29 9.99 10.63 -6.24
CA LYS A 29 10.75 11.47 -7.16
C LYS A 29 11.88 10.75 -7.93
N ASN A 30 12.44 9.70 -7.35
CA ASN A 30 13.51 8.91 -7.96
C ASN A 30 13.03 7.57 -8.54
N VAL A 31 11.74 7.27 -8.46
CA VAL A 31 11.17 6.08 -9.09
C VAL A 31 11.07 6.32 -10.60
N PRO A 32 11.53 5.38 -11.46
CA PRO A 32 11.39 5.50 -12.90
C PRO A 32 9.94 5.70 -13.33
N LYS A 33 9.71 6.61 -14.28
CA LYS A 33 8.36 6.98 -14.73
C LYS A 33 7.56 5.82 -15.32
N ASP A 34 8.23 4.90 -15.98
CA ASP A 34 7.63 3.69 -16.56
C ASP A 34 7.12 2.68 -15.51
N LYS A 35 7.42 2.94 -14.22
CA LYS A 35 6.91 2.19 -13.07
C LYS A 35 5.78 2.91 -12.32
N LEU A 36 5.45 4.14 -12.70
CA LEU A 36 4.42 4.94 -12.05
C LEU A 36 3.13 4.89 -12.87
N TYR A 37 2.04 4.52 -12.23
CA TYR A 37 0.73 4.40 -12.88
C TYR A 37 -0.30 5.18 -12.07
N GLU A 38 -0.71 6.33 -12.62
CA GLU A 38 -1.79 7.13 -12.04
C GLU A 38 -3.12 6.41 -12.23
N ILE A 39 -3.87 6.27 -11.14
CA ILE A 39 -5.20 5.67 -11.14
C ILE A 39 -6.22 6.75 -10.77
N PRO A 40 -7.37 6.84 -11.45
CA PRO A 40 -8.43 7.74 -11.06
C PRO A 40 -8.97 7.41 -9.68
N VAL A 41 -9.73 8.34 -9.07
CA VAL A 41 -10.36 8.15 -7.76
C VAL A 41 -11.42 7.02 -7.85
N ALA A 42 -10.95 5.79 -7.74
CA ALA A 42 -11.74 4.57 -7.78
C ALA A 42 -10.99 3.45 -7.05
N GLU A 43 -11.00 3.48 -5.74
CA GLU A 43 -10.16 2.65 -4.87
C GLU A 43 -10.44 1.15 -5.02
N GLU A 44 -11.69 0.78 -5.22
CA GLU A 44 -12.08 -0.61 -5.52
C GLU A 44 -11.42 -1.09 -6.83
N MET A 45 -11.46 -0.28 -7.88
CA MET A 45 -10.81 -0.58 -9.16
C MET A 45 -9.29 -0.63 -8.99
N GLN A 46 -8.71 0.33 -8.26
CA GLN A 46 -7.27 0.37 -7.99
C GLN A 46 -6.80 -0.94 -7.37
N LEU A 47 -7.46 -1.41 -6.31
CA LEU A 47 -7.05 -2.65 -5.65
C LEU A 47 -7.38 -3.89 -6.50
N GLY A 48 -8.43 -3.85 -7.32
CA GLY A 48 -8.71 -4.89 -8.31
C GLY A 48 -7.60 -5.04 -9.35
N ILE A 49 -7.11 -3.94 -9.91
CA ILE A 49 -5.95 -3.91 -10.82
C ILE A 49 -4.69 -4.41 -10.09
N THR A 50 -4.47 -3.96 -8.87
CA THR A 50 -3.37 -4.42 -7.99
C THR A 50 -3.38 -5.94 -7.85
N ASN A 51 -4.53 -6.53 -7.57
CA ASN A 51 -4.71 -7.98 -7.45
C ASN A 51 -4.38 -8.71 -8.76
N GLY A 52 -4.87 -8.18 -9.88
CA GLY A 52 -4.58 -8.74 -11.21
C GLY A 52 -3.10 -8.72 -11.57
N LEU A 53 -2.40 -7.62 -11.25
CA LEU A 53 -0.96 -7.52 -11.43
C LEU A 53 -0.19 -8.54 -10.58
N ALA A 54 -0.59 -8.71 -9.32
CA ALA A 54 0.04 -9.68 -8.42
C ALA A 54 -0.15 -11.13 -8.89
N LEU A 55 -1.31 -11.47 -9.45
CA LEU A 55 -1.57 -12.77 -10.06
C LEU A 55 -0.70 -13.03 -11.31
N ASN A 56 -0.19 -11.97 -11.94
CA ASN A 56 0.73 -12.05 -13.07
C ASN A 56 2.21 -11.87 -12.66
N ASN A 57 2.57 -12.18 -11.41
CA ASN A 57 3.93 -12.16 -10.87
C ASN A 57 4.58 -10.77 -10.75
N PHE A 58 3.83 -9.69 -10.88
CA PHE A 58 4.31 -8.37 -10.47
C PHE A 58 4.26 -8.23 -8.94
N ILE A 59 4.98 -7.24 -8.43
CA ILE A 59 4.93 -6.83 -7.02
C ILE A 59 4.38 -5.39 -6.98
N PRO A 60 3.05 -5.24 -7.04
CA PRO A 60 2.46 -3.91 -7.03
C PRO A 60 2.61 -3.25 -5.66
N VAL A 61 3.01 -1.98 -5.70
CA VAL A 61 2.99 -1.07 -4.56
C VAL A 61 1.77 -0.17 -4.73
N SER A 62 0.67 -0.55 -4.13
CA SER A 62 -0.61 0.15 -4.24
C SER A 62 -0.72 1.23 -3.17
N MET A 63 -0.85 2.50 -3.61
CA MET A 63 -0.75 3.67 -2.76
C MET A 63 -2.12 4.28 -2.48
N PHE A 64 -2.51 4.28 -1.21
CA PHE A 64 -3.70 4.94 -0.71
C PHE A 64 -3.25 6.06 0.23
N PRO A 65 -3.46 7.34 -0.11
CA PRO A 65 -2.91 8.47 0.67
C PRO A 65 -3.34 8.48 2.14
N ARG A 66 -4.47 7.84 2.47
CA ARG A 66 -4.98 7.69 3.84
C ARG A 66 -5.70 6.35 4.01
N TRP A 67 -5.69 5.82 5.21
CA TRP A 67 -6.42 4.60 5.59
C TRP A 67 -7.91 4.67 5.21
N ASN A 68 -8.51 5.85 5.38
CA ASN A 68 -9.92 6.07 5.05
C ASN A 68 -10.25 5.78 3.59
N PHE A 69 -9.33 6.01 2.66
CA PHE A 69 -9.54 5.69 1.24
C PHE A 69 -9.42 4.20 0.97
N LEU A 70 -8.55 3.49 1.68
CA LEU A 70 -8.46 2.03 1.58
C LEU A 70 -9.76 1.33 2.01
N LEU A 71 -10.58 1.95 2.86
CA LEU A 71 -11.89 1.42 3.22
C LEU A 71 -12.81 1.19 2.01
N LEU A 72 -12.70 2.03 0.97
CA LEU A 72 -13.49 1.90 -0.26
C LEU A 72 -13.09 0.68 -1.08
N ALA A 73 -11.92 0.10 -0.84
CA ALA A 73 -11.42 -1.10 -1.50
C ALA A 73 -11.54 -2.36 -0.61
N THR A 74 -12.34 -2.31 0.46
CA THR A 74 -12.45 -3.39 1.45
C THR A 74 -12.85 -4.74 0.84
N ASN A 75 -13.72 -4.75 -0.16
CA ASN A 75 -14.11 -5.97 -0.85
C ASN A 75 -12.91 -6.63 -1.55
N GLN A 76 -12.14 -5.88 -2.31
CA GLN A 76 -10.94 -6.38 -3.00
C GLN A 76 -9.85 -6.85 -2.01
N LEU A 77 -9.77 -6.22 -0.85
CA LEU A 77 -8.83 -6.58 0.20
C LEU A 77 -9.23 -7.88 0.90
N ILE A 78 -10.46 -7.95 1.41
CA ILE A 78 -10.92 -9.04 2.30
C ILE A 78 -11.35 -10.28 1.51
N ASN A 79 -12.15 -10.08 0.44
CA ASN A 79 -12.75 -11.19 -0.28
C ASN A 79 -11.87 -11.73 -1.41
N HIS A 80 -10.87 -10.96 -1.84
CA HIS A 80 -9.98 -11.36 -2.93
C HIS A 80 -8.53 -11.50 -2.44
N LEU A 81 -7.81 -10.41 -2.18
CA LEU A 81 -6.37 -10.46 -1.84
C LEU A 81 -6.08 -11.39 -0.66
N ASP A 82 -6.85 -11.29 0.41
CA ASP A 82 -6.68 -12.11 1.62
C ASP A 82 -7.05 -13.59 1.40
N LYS A 83 -7.75 -13.93 0.31
CA LYS A 83 -8.28 -15.28 0.08
C LYS A 83 -7.64 -16.01 -1.11
N PHE A 84 -6.88 -15.36 -1.97
CA PHE A 84 -6.33 -15.99 -3.18
C PHE A 84 -5.55 -17.27 -2.90
N GLU A 85 -4.70 -17.27 -1.87
CA GLU A 85 -3.94 -18.47 -1.52
C GLU A 85 -4.84 -19.65 -1.10
N ILE A 86 -5.86 -19.36 -0.28
CA ILE A 86 -6.81 -20.38 0.20
C ILE A 86 -7.69 -20.87 -0.97
N MET A 87 -8.25 -19.95 -1.76
CA MET A 87 -9.13 -20.29 -2.88
C MET A 87 -8.41 -21.09 -3.97
N SER A 88 -7.14 -20.80 -4.19
CA SER A 88 -6.31 -21.49 -5.18
C SER A 88 -5.60 -22.73 -4.63
N GLN A 89 -5.87 -23.13 -3.38
CA GLN A 89 -5.17 -24.23 -2.71
C GLN A 89 -3.64 -24.08 -2.75
N GLY A 90 -3.16 -22.84 -2.53
CA GLY A 90 -1.74 -22.49 -2.51
C GLY A 90 -1.08 -22.32 -3.89
N GLN A 91 -1.84 -22.41 -4.99
CA GLN A 91 -1.29 -22.21 -6.34
C GLN A 91 -0.93 -20.75 -6.63
N PHE A 92 -1.71 -19.80 -6.10
CA PHE A 92 -1.45 -18.37 -6.26
C PHE A 92 -0.97 -17.75 -4.95
N LYS A 93 0.26 -17.27 -4.99
CA LYS A 93 0.89 -16.52 -3.90
C LYS A 93 1.08 -15.09 -4.35
N THR A 94 0.14 -14.25 -3.99
CA THR A 94 0.12 -12.84 -4.40
C THR A 94 0.92 -11.98 -3.42
N LYS A 95 1.96 -11.33 -3.90
CA LYS A 95 2.76 -10.39 -3.13
C LYS A 95 2.37 -8.96 -3.50
N VAL A 96 1.59 -8.32 -2.64
CA VAL A 96 1.19 -6.93 -2.77
C VAL A 96 1.74 -6.14 -1.59
N ILE A 97 2.24 -4.94 -1.87
CA ILE A 97 2.59 -3.95 -0.86
C ILE A 97 1.54 -2.84 -0.93
N ILE A 98 0.67 -2.76 0.06
CA ILE A 98 -0.26 -1.64 0.21
C ILE A 98 0.40 -0.61 1.11
N ARG A 99 0.52 0.61 0.60
CA ARG A 99 1.05 1.75 1.33
C ARG A 99 -0.07 2.70 1.68
N THR A 100 -0.26 2.98 2.96
CA THR A 100 -1.26 3.95 3.41
C THR A 100 -0.74 4.77 4.58
N SER A 101 -1.47 5.81 4.99
CA SER A 101 -1.09 6.64 6.13
C SER A 101 -2.25 6.91 7.09
N ILE A 102 -1.87 7.24 8.31
CA ILE A 102 -2.71 7.77 9.37
C ILE A 102 -2.15 9.12 9.83
N GLY A 103 -2.91 9.87 10.62
CA GLY A 103 -2.51 11.22 11.04
C GLY A 103 -2.58 12.21 9.87
N SER A 104 -1.45 12.82 9.52
CA SER A 104 -1.36 13.83 8.45
C SER A 104 -2.24 15.04 8.72
N GLN A 105 -2.08 15.59 9.94
CA GLN A 105 -2.85 16.74 10.41
C GLN A 105 -2.15 18.08 10.13
N ARG A 106 -0.90 18.04 9.66
CA ARG A 106 -0.08 19.20 9.33
C ARG A 106 0.38 19.13 7.88
N PRO A 107 0.45 20.25 7.14
CA PRO A 107 0.06 21.63 7.52
C PRO A 107 -1.46 21.86 7.54
N LEU A 108 -2.26 20.93 7.01
CA LEU A 108 -3.71 21.04 6.92
C LEU A 108 -4.37 19.87 7.65
N HIS A 109 -5.21 20.16 8.64
CA HIS A 109 -6.00 19.15 9.35
C HIS A 109 -7.20 18.71 8.47
N PRO A 110 -7.28 17.43 8.07
CA PRO A 110 -8.29 16.95 7.12
C PRO A 110 -9.65 16.67 7.77
N GLN A 111 -9.85 17.12 9.01
CA GLN A 111 -11.03 16.88 9.84
C GLN A 111 -11.20 15.40 10.22
N HIS A 112 -12.28 15.08 10.89
CA HIS A 112 -12.55 13.76 11.47
C HIS A 112 -12.69 12.64 10.43
N GLN A 113 -13.08 12.97 9.19
CA GLN A 113 -13.32 11.98 8.14
C GLN A 113 -12.05 11.30 7.59
N HIS A 114 -10.86 11.87 7.82
CA HIS A 114 -9.64 11.41 7.14
C HIS A 114 -8.44 11.14 8.06
N VAL A 115 -8.69 10.97 9.36
CA VAL A 115 -7.62 10.71 10.35
C VAL A 115 -7.74 9.34 11.03
N GLY A 116 -8.66 8.50 10.56
CA GLY A 116 -8.92 7.20 11.19
C GLY A 116 -7.76 6.22 11.04
N ASP A 117 -7.51 5.47 12.12
CA ASP A 117 -6.65 4.28 12.11
C ASP A 117 -7.53 3.05 12.27
N PHE A 118 -7.59 2.22 11.24
CA PHE A 118 -8.39 1.00 11.23
C PHE A 118 -7.53 -0.26 11.34
N SER A 119 -6.24 -0.12 11.62
CA SER A 119 -5.26 -1.21 11.64
C SER A 119 -5.69 -2.35 12.57
N GLU A 120 -6.11 -2.05 13.79
CA GLU A 120 -6.49 -3.09 14.76
C GLU A 120 -7.80 -3.82 14.38
N ALA A 121 -8.74 -3.12 13.75
CA ALA A 121 -9.97 -3.73 13.25
C ALA A 121 -9.65 -4.71 12.10
N PHE A 122 -8.83 -4.28 11.14
CA PHE A 122 -8.46 -5.10 9.99
C PHE A 122 -7.55 -6.28 10.35
N LYS A 123 -6.69 -6.17 11.36
CA LYS A 123 -5.93 -7.31 11.90
C LYS A 123 -6.81 -8.45 12.40
N LYS A 124 -8.05 -8.15 12.82
CA LYS A 124 -9.01 -9.17 13.25
C LYS A 124 -9.76 -9.83 12.09
N VAL A 125 -9.81 -9.17 10.95
CA VAL A 125 -10.55 -9.62 9.76
C VAL A 125 -9.63 -10.34 8.78
N LEU A 126 -8.41 -9.82 8.58
CA LEU A 126 -7.44 -10.34 7.63
C LEU A 126 -6.72 -11.56 8.21
N THR A 127 -6.50 -12.56 7.37
CA THR A 127 -5.89 -13.86 7.74
C THR A 127 -4.51 -14.06 7.11
N THR A 128 -4.31 -13.58 5.90
CA THR A 128 -3.06 -13.74 5.15
C THR A 128 -2.31 -12.43 4.91
N VAL A 129 -3.01 -11.28 4.96
CA VAL A 129 -2.41 -9.96 4.77
C VAL A 129 -1.89 -9.44 6.11
N GLU A 130 -0.59 -9.16 6.19
CA GLU A 130 0.04 -8.59 7.38
C GLU A 130 -0.13 -7.06 7.42
N ILE A 131 -0.42 -6.50 8.59
CA ILE A 131 -0.47 -5.04 8.81
C ILE A 131 0.67 -4.62 9.73
N ILE A 132 1.53 -3.73 9.24
CA ILE A 132 2.66 -3.17 9.98
C ILE A 132 2.48 -1.65 10.09
N THR A 133 2.33 -1.14 11.32
CA THR A 133 2.30 0.29 11.59
C THR A 133 3.72 0.79 11.87
N LEU A 134 4.19 1.74 11.06
CA LEU A 134 5.54 2.29 11.13
C LEU A 134 5.58 3.48 12.09
N LYS A 135 6.04 3.24 13.31
CA LYS A 135 6.04 4.26 14.38
C LYS A 135 7.29 5.13 14.38
N HIS A 136 8.39 4.65 13.80
CA HIS A 136 9.67 5.35 13.81
C HIS A 136 10.33 5.31 12.43
N ALA A 137 11.07 6.35 12.07
CA ALA A 137 11.79 6.43 10.80
C ALA A 137 12.73 5.24 10.55
N LYS A 138 13.37 4.71 11.61
CA LYS A 138 14.25 3.53 11.53
C LYS A 138 13.53 2.24 11.09
N ASP A 139 12.22 2.16 11.28
CA ASP A 139 11.43 0.97 10.96
C ASP A 139 11.00 0.95 9.48
N ILE A 140 11.09 2.08 8.77
CA ILE A 140 10.58 2.23 7.40
C ILE A 140 11.31 1.29 6.46
N LEU A 141 12.62 1.47 6.27
CA LEU A 141 13.38 0.68 5.31
C LEU A 141 13.33 -0.83 5.61
N PRO A 142 13.56 -1.31 6.85
CA PRO A 142 13.48 -2.73 7.16
C PRO A 142 12.10 -3.34 6.89
N SER A 143 11.02 -2.60 7.14
CA SER A 143 9.66 -3.10 6.91
C SER A 143 9.33 -3.23 5.42
N TYR A 144 9.74 -2.26 4.60
CA TYR A 144 9.62 -2.36 3.14
C TYR A 144 10.51 -3.46 2.55
N GLU A 145 11.72 -3.63 3.09
CA GLU A 145 12.60 -4.74 2.70
C GLU A 145 11.98 -6.10 3.02
N LYS A 146 11.42 -6.24 4.23
CA LYS A 146 10.69 -7.45 4.64
C LYS A 146 9.53 -7.72 3.67
N ALA A 147 8.70 -6.72 3.39
CA ALA A 147 7.56 -6.87 2.49
C ALA A 147 7.97 -7.26 1.07
N LEU A 148 9.08 -6.71 0.54
CA LEU A 148 9.59 -7.06 -0.78
C LEU A 148 10.20 -8.47 -0.83
N LYS A 149 11.00 -8.83 0.19
CA LYS A 149 11.79 -10.06 0.20
C LYS A 149 11.03 -11.30 0.70
N ARG A 150 9.85 -11.12 1.32
CA ARG A 150 9.09 -12.26 1.85
C ARG A 150 8.75 -13.28 0.75
N ASP A 151 8.83 -14.55 1.10
CA ASP A 151 8.60 -15.70 0.21
C ASP A 151 7.39 -16.55 0.63
N ASP A 152 6.76 -16.19 1.74
CA ASP A 152 5.59 -16.86 2.29
C ASP A 152 4.29 -16.60 1.50
N GLY A 153 4.37 -15.82 0.40
CA GLY A 153 3.23 -15.51 -0.45
C GLY A 153 2.21 -14.54 0.12
N LYS A 154 2.53 -13.90 1.26
CA LYS A 154 1.61 -12.96 1.90
C LYS A 154 1.84 -11.54 1.43
N SER A 155 0.76 -10.79 1.39
CA SER A 155 0.77 -9.35 1.14
C SER A 155 0.94 -8.55 2.43
N THR A 156 1.35 -7.28 2.31
CA THR A 156 1.63 -6.43 3.47
C THR A 156 1.00 -5.06 3.32
N ILE A 157 0.28 -4.60 4.34
CA ILE A 157 -0.15 -3.21 4.47
C ILE A 157 0.85 -2.49 5.37
N LEU A 158 1.51 -1.47 4.84
CA LEU A 158 2.42 -0.60 5.58
C LEU A 158 1.69 0.71 5.88
N VAL A 159 1.51 0.97 7.17
CA VAL A 159 0.78 2.13 7.69
C VAL A 159 1.79 3.15 8.22
N GLU A 160 1.92 4.27 7.52
CA GLU A 160 2.85 5.34 7.85
C GLU A 160 2.16 6.46 8.63
N TYR A 161 2.93 7.23 9.40
CA TYR A 161 2.44 8.46 10.00
C TYR A 161 2.68 9.62 9.03
N GLY A 162 1.61 10.13 8.44
CA GLY A 162 1.67 11.18 7.43
C GLY A 162 2.25 12.50 7.92
N ASP A 163 2.20 12.77 9.22
CA ASP A 163 2.79 13.98 9.80
C ASP A 163 4.33 14.00 9.67
N TYR A 164 4.98 12.85 9.51
CA TYR A 164 6.43 12.75 9.38
C TYR A 164 6.96 12.95 7.97
N TYR A 165 6.10 13.01 6.94
CA TYR A 165 6.55 13.19 5.55
C TYR A 165 7.30 14.50 5.30
N ASN A 166 7.08 15.52 6.13
CA ASN A 166 7.69 16.84 6.02
C ASN A 166 8.81 17.07 7.04
N GLU A 167 9.14 16.08 7.87
CA GLU A 167 10.28 16.17 8.78
C GLU A 167 11.59 15.97 8.00
N LYS A 168 12.56 16.87 8.25
CA LYS A 168 13.90 16.85 7.62
C LYS A 168 14.90 16.13 8.51
#